data_380f8fc3960d51df6ce9b0e07218b7c6
#
_entry.id   380f8fc3960d51df6ce9b0e07218b7c6
#
_cell.length_a   1.000
_cell.length_b   1.000
_cell.length_c   1.000
_cell.angle_alpha   90.00
_cell.angle_beta   90.00
_cell.angle_gamma   90.00
#
_symmetry.space_group_name_H-M   'P 1'
#
loop_
_entity.id
_entity.type
_entity.pdbx_description
1 polymer ?
#
loop_
_entity_poly.entity_id
_entity_poly.type
_entity_poly.pdbx_seq_one_letter_code
_entity_poly.pdbx_strand_id
1 'polypeptide(L)'
;MRAIIVPLIALTAGAVSLVAFPAFAETAATATFHNDENTNIGTAQLTETDGGVVIKAEVTGLPSDQWVAFHIHENGECDTASKFKTAGGHFNPTHKMHGFLMPNGPHAGDMPNQYVNAQGKMFSQLIDTDVKLDDKETGIRSKTIVIHAGADDYMSQPSGAAGERLACAVIK
;
A
#
# COMPACT_ATOMS: atom_id res chain seq x y z
N MET A 1 -50.81 -70.14 -3.17
CA MET A 1 -49.54 -69.49 -2.85
C MET A 1 -49.35 -68.36 -3.86
N ARG A 2 -49.40 -67.08 -3.41
CA ARG A 2 -49.17 -65.92 -4.27
C ARG A 2 -47.78 -65.37 -3.94
N ALA A 3 -46.91 -65.36 -4.97
CA ALA A 3 -45.60 -64.78 -4.83
C ALA A 3 -45.66 -63.24 -4.91
N ILE A 4 -45.11 -62.58 -3.91
CA ILE A 4 -44.97 -61.12 -3.84
C ILE A 4 -43.64 -60.78 -4.51
N ILE A 5 -43.69 -60.07 -5.61
CA ILE A 5 -42.50 -59.50 -6.28
C ILE A 5 -42.25 -58.12 -5.68
N VAL A 6 -41.13 -57.97 -4.97
CA VAL A 6 -40.67 -56.67 -4.46
C VAL A 6 -39.77 -56.01 -5.55
N PRO A 7 -40.04 -54.80 -6.01
CA PRO A 7 -39.18 -54.17 -6.97
C PRO A 7 -37.90 -53.63 -6.26
N LEU A 8 -36.77 -53.93 -6.81
CA LEU A 8 -35.45 -53.40 -6.38
C LEU A 8 -35.33 -51.97 -6.94
N ILE A 9 -35.31 -51.00 -6.06
CA ILE A 9 -35.04 -49.61 -6.41
C ILE A 9 -33.54 -49.41 -6.48
N ALA A 10 -33.03 -49.19 -7.67
CA ALA A 10 -31.61 -48.85 -7.88
C ALA A 10 -31.38 -47.39 -7.50
N LEU A 11 -30.62 -47.17 -6.45
CA LEU A 11 -30.18 -45.82 -6.00
C LEU A 11 -29.01 -45.40 -6.91
N THR A 12 -29.21 -44.47 -7.82
CA THR A 12 -28.15 -43.85 -8.62
C THR A 12 -27.47 -42.79 -7.76
N ALA A 13 -26.24 -43.04 -7.33
CA ALA A 13 -25.39 -42.04 -6.68
C ALA A 13 -24.94 -41.00 -7.74
N GLY A 14 -25.55 -39.83 -7.70
CA GLY A 14 -25.11 -38.68 -8.49
C GLY A 14 -23.77 -38.14 -7.97
N ALA A 15 -22.73 -38.20 -8.77
CA ALA A 15 -21.44 -37.59 -8.46
C ALA A 15 -21.61 -36.05 -8.54
N VAL A 16 -21.55 -35.38 -7.39
CA VAL A 16 -21.46 -33.92 -7.32
C VAL A 16 -20.01 -33.53 -7.66
N SER A 17 -19.79 -33.05 -8.88
CA SER A 17 -18.51 -32.44 -9.25
C SER A 17 -18.36 -31.10 -8.55
N LEU A 18 -17.48 -31.05 -7.55
CA LEU A 18 -17.03 -29.79 -6.96
C LEU A 18 -16.17 -29.05 -8.00
N VAL A 19 -16.71 -27.99 -8.56
CA VAL A 19 -15.94 -27.04 -9.38
C VAL A 19 -15.07 -26.24 -8.39
N ALA A 20 -13.77 -26.56 -8.33
CA ALA A 20 -12.81 -25.75 -7.61
C ALA A 20 -12.60 -24.45 -8.41
N PHE A 21 -13.09 -23.34 -7.90
CA PHE A 21 -12.67 -22.02 -8.39
C PHE A 21 -11.19 -21.82 -8.00
N PRO A 22 -10.34 -21.33 -8.95
CA PRO A 22 -8.99 -20.95 -8.58
C PRO A 22 -9.08 -19.87 -7.49
N ALA A 23 -8.54 -20.13 -6.32
CA ALA A 23 -8.31 -19.11 -5.33
C ALA A 23 -7.24 -18.19 -5.95
N PHE A 24 -7.63 -17.00 -6.37
CA PHE A 24 -6.66 -15.94 -6.63
C PHE A 24 -5.99 -15.68 -5.28
N ALA A 25 -4.72 -16.01 -5.17
CA ALA A 25 -3.90 -15.59 -4.06
C ALA A 25 -3.86 -14.06 -4.15
N GLU A 26 -4.60 -13.38 -3.25
CA GLU A 26 -4.54 -11.94 -3.14
C GLU A 26 -3.11 -11.59 -2.73
N THR A 27 -2.35 -10.99 -3.66
CA THR A 27 -0.99 -10.57 -3.35
C THR A 27 -1.11 -9.36 -2.44
N ALA A 28 -0.84 -9.56 -1.16
CA ALA A 28 -0.96 -8.56 -0.12
C ALA A 28 0.38 -8.29 0.55
N ALA A 29 0.54 -7.08 1.05
CA ALA A 29 1.66 -6.63 1.86
C ALA A 29 1.15 -5.78 3.02
N THR A 30 1.99 -5.61 4.05
CA THR A 30 1.70 -4.75 5.18
C THR A 30 2.90 -3.84 5.46
N ALA A 31 2.63 -2.68 6.06
CA ALA A 31 3.69 -1.79 6.52
C ALA A 31 3.29 -1.22 7.89
N THR A 32 4.22 -1.22 8.83
CA THR A 32 4.01 -0.65 10.19
C THR A 32 4.76 0.66 10.30
N PHE A 33 4.04 1.75 10.57
CA PHE A 33 4.61 3.08 10.73
C PHE A 33 5.22 3.26 12.10
N HIS A 34 6.47 3.75 12.10
CA HIS A 34 7.17 4.20 13.30
C HIS A 34 7.49 5.68 13.17
N ASN A 35 7.36 6.41 14.29
CA ASN A 35 7.83 7.79 14.39
C ASN A 35 9.35 7.83 14.70
N ASP A 36 9.92 9.01 14.86
CA ASP A 36 11.35 9.22 15.17
C ASP A 36 11.78 8.68 16.56
N GLU A 37 10.83 8.41 17.45
CA GLU A 37 11.05 7.73 18.73
C GLU A 37 10.98 6.19 18.60
N ASN A 38 10.84 5.67 17.37
CA ASN A 38 10.63 4.24 17.09
C ASN A 38 9.34 3.66 17.71
N THR A 39 8.36 4.52 17.97
CA THR A 39 7.04 4.10 18.45
C THR A 39 6.18 3.70 17.27
N ASN A 40 5.49 2.54 17.37
CA ASN A 40 4.48 2.15 16.39
C ASN A 40 3.28 3.10 16.49
N ILE A 41 2.97 3.80 15.42
CA ILE A 41 1.90 4.79 15.34
C ILE A 41 0.82 4.45 14.32
N GLY A 42 0.94 3.33 13.62
CA GLY A 42 -0.07 2.93 12.64
C GLY A 42 0.38 1.84 11.69
N THR A 43 -0.51 1.50 10.76
CA THR A 43 -0.27 0.44 9.78
C THR A 43 -0.83 0.83 8.41
N ALA A 44 -0.26 0.25 7.36
CA ALA A 44 -0.84 0.19 6.04
C ALA A 44 -1.04 -1.26 5.60
N GLN A 45 -2.13 -1.50 4.86
CA GLN A 45 -2.40 -2.72 4.11
C GLN A 45 -2.34 -2.39 2.63
N LEU A 46 -1.60 -3.19 1.89
CA LEU A 46 -1.42 -3.05 0.46
C LEU A 46 -1.94 -4.29 -0.24
N THR A 47 -2.78 -4.10 -1.26
CA THR A 47 -3.35 -5.19 -2.05
C THR A 47 -3.09 -4.92 -3.52
N GLU A 48 -2.38 -5.83 -4.19
CA GLU A 48 -2.18 -5.73 -5.63
C GLU A 48 -3.45 -6.08 -6.39
N THR A 49 -3.74 -5.30 -7.42
CA THR A 49 -4.84 -5.48 -8.37
C THR A 49 -4.32 -5.36 -9.79
N ASP A 50 -5.14 -5.69 -10.78
CA ASP A 50 -4.80 -5.46 -12.20
C ASP A 50 -4.53 -3.96 -12.48
N GLY A 51 -5.22 -3.07 -11.77
CA GLY A 51 -5.13 -1.61 -11.95
C GLY A 51 -4.01 -0.92 -11.15
N GLY A 52 -3.23 -1.64 -10.33
CA GLY A 52 -2.21 -1.08 -9.46
C GLY A 52 -2.31 -1.62 -8.03
N VAL A 53 -1.78 -0.90 -7.06
CA VAL A 53 -1.79 -1.29 -5.64
C VAL A 53 -2.75 -0.42 -4.85
N VAL A 54 -3.77 -1.04 -4.24
CA VAL A 54 -4.66 -0.37 -3.28
C VAL A 54 -3.94 -0.28 -1.95
N ILE A 55 -3.80 0.94 -1.41
CA ILE A 55 -3.14 1.23 -0.14
C ILE A 55 -4.18 1.78 0.82
N LYS A 56 -4.34 1.10 1.97
CA LYS A 56 -5.19 1.54 3.08
C LYS A 56 -4.32 1.74 4.30
N ALA A 57 -4.28 2.96 4.85
CA ALA A 57 -3.46 3.27 6.01
C ALA A 57 -4.29 3.94 7.11
N GLU A 58 -3.96 3.60 8.36
CA GLU A 58 -4.42 4.28 9.55
C GLU A 58 -3.21 4.60 10.42
N VAL A 59 -3.00 5.92 10.68
CA VAL A 59 -1.85 6.42 11.42
C VAL A 59 -2.31 7.46 12.44
N THR A 60 -1.71 7.45 13.63
CA THR A 60 -2.05 8.36 14.75
C THR A 60 -0.81 9.11 15.21
N GLY A 61 -1.00 10.14 16.04
CA GLY A 61 0.13 10.90 16.61
C GLY A 61 0.82 11.81 15.61
N LEU A 62 0.16 12.13 14.49
CA LEU A 62 0.62 13.12 13.52
C LEU A 62 0.17 14.54 13.91
N PRO A 63 0.85 15.59 13.42
CA PRO A 63 0.39 16.98 13.61
C PRO A 63 -1.03 17.17 13.04
N SER A 64 -1.94 17.73 13.84
CA SER A 64 -3.37 17.82 13.53
C SER A 64 -3.73 18.92 12.55
N ASP A 65 -4.92 18.78 11.93
CA ASP A 65 -5.58 19.78 11.09
C ASP A 65 -4.75 20.27 9.90
N GLN A 66 -4.03 19.35 9.25
CA GLN A 66 -3.21 19.70 8.09
C GLN A 66 -3.13 18.59 7.05
N TRP A 67 -2.72 18.97 5.84
CA TRP A 67 -2.30 18.04 4.81
C TRP A 67 -0.84 17.66 5.00
N VAL A 68 -0.54 16.39 4.77
CA VAL A 68 0.81 15.81 4.83
C VAL A 68 1.11 15.07 3.53
N ALA A 69 2.35 15.16 3.07
CA ALA A 69 2.78 14.39 1.93
C ALA A 69 2.97 12.92 2.32
N PHE A 70 2.69 12.05 1.38
CA PHE A 70 2.65 10.60 1.54
C PHE A 70 3.30 9.96 0.31
N HIS A 71 4.50 9.37 0.45
CA HIS A 71 5.27 8.90 -0.68
C HIS A 71 5.88 7.52 -0.43
N ILE A 72 6.08 6.75 -1.51
CA ILE A 72 6.92 5.56 -1.49
C ILE A 72 8.36 5.98 -1.79
N HIS A 73 9.29 5.59 -0.90
CA HIS A 73 10.72 5.84 -1.02
C HIS A 73 11.47 4.58 -1.46
N GLU A 74 12.63 4.78 -2.09
CA GLU A 74 13.36 3.75 -2.83
C GLU A 74 14.04 2.68 -1.99
N ASN A 75 14.40 2.97 -0.72
CA ASN A 75 15.10 2.03 0.16
C ASN A 75 14.16 1.44 1.21
N GLY A 76 14.42 0.18 1.60
CA GLY A 76 13.65 -0.56 2.60
C GLY A 76 14.15 -0.35 4.03
N GLU A 77 14.52 0.89 4.39
CA GLU A 77 15.15 1.17 5.68
C GLU A 77 14.54 2.41 6.34
N CYS A 78 14.11 2.26 7.61
CA CYS A 78 13.53 3.31 8.44
C CYS A 78 14.43 3.55 9.68
N ASP A 79 15.62 4.10 9.47
CA ASP A 79 16.51 4.45 10.58
C ASP A 79 16.10 5.77 11.26
N THR A 80 15.67 5.70 12.51
CA THR A 80 15.23 6.85 13.30
C THR A 80 16.36 7.81 13.67
N ALA A 81 17.58 7.29 13.88
CA ALA A 81 18.74 8.11 14.21
C ALA A 81 19.12 9.09 13.09
N SER A 82 18.86 8.71 11.86
CA SER A 82 19.02 9.57 10.67
C SER A 82 17.77 10.38 10.32
N LYS A 83 16.69 10.32 11.14
CA LYS A 83 15.36 10.84 10.81
C LYS A 83 14.86 10.31 9.47
N PHE A 84 14.96 8.99 9.29
CA PHE A 84 14.52 8.24 8.11
C PHE A 84 15.22 8.63 6.79
N LYS A 85 16.40 9.28 6.84
CA LYS A 85 17.16 9.59 5.62
C LYS A 85 17.61 8.35 4.87
N THR A 86 17.78 7.22 5.56
CA THR A 86 18.11 5.92 4.97
C THR A 86 17.06 5.39 4.01
N ALA A 87 15.81 5.84 4.10
CA ALA A 87 14.76 5.51 3.12
C ALA A 87 15.08 6.03 1.70
N GLY A 88 16.06 6.91 1.53
CA GLY A 88 16.47 7.43 0.23
C GLY A 88 15.53 8.50 -0.33
N GLY A 89 15.53 8.67 -1.65
CA GLY A 89 14.60 9.51 -2.41
C GLY A 89 13.28 8.82 -2.67
N HIS A 90 12.38 9.50 -3.41
CA HIS A 90 11.13 8.88 -3.87
C HIS A 90 11.44 7.71 -4.82
N PHE A 91 10.61 6.69 -4.79
CA PHE A 91 10.71 5.57 -5.72
C PHE A 91 10.42 6.04 -7.15
N ASN A 92 11.46 6.05 -7.98
CA ASN A 92 11.43 6.62 -9.33
C ASN A 92 12.19 5.76 -10.35
N PRO A 93 11.71 4.55 -10.66
CA PRO A 93 12.40 3.64 -11.56
C PRO A 93 12.46 4.15 -13.02
N THR A 94 11.57 5.04 -13.37
CA THR A 94 11.45 5.59 -14.74
C THR A 94 12.12 6.96 -14.92
N HIS A 95 12.82 7.47 -13.92
CA HIS A 95 13.56 8.74 -13.94
C HIS A 95 12.72 9.94 -14.38
N LYS A 96 11.49 10.00 -13.93
CA LYS A 96 10.57 11.13 -14.14
C LYS A 96 10.89 12.30 -13.22
N MET A 97 10.24 13.44 -13.42
CA MET A 97 10.23 14.55 -12.46
C MET A 97 9.27 14.25 -11.31
N HIS A 98 9.55 14.83 -10.13
CA HIS A 98 8.59 14.80 -9.04
C HIS A 98 7.35 15.61 -9.37
N GLY A 99 6.17 15.06 -8.98
CA GLY A 99 4.93 15.80 -8.83
C GLY A 99 3.94 15.68 -9.97
N PHE A 100 2.66 15.65 -9.61
CA PHE A 100 1.52 15.47 -10.53
C PHE A 100 1.30 16.67 -11.46
N LEU A 101 1.82 17.84 -11.12
CA LEU A 101 1.67 19.06 -11.94
C LEU A 101 2.85 19.27 -12.90
N MET A 102 3.81 18.36 -12.94
CA MET A 102 4.96 18.45 -13.84
C MET A 102 4.72 17.70 -15.15
N PRO A 103 5.15 18.26 -16.32
CA PRO A 103 4.89 17.64 -17.63
C PRO A 103 5.46 16.22 -17.80
N ASN A 104 6.57 15.92 -17.12
CA ASN A 104 7.24 14.63 -17.14
C ASN A 104 7.22 13.92 -15.77
N GLY A 105 6.23 14.24 -14.94
CA GLY A 105 5.97 13.57 -13.66
C GLY A 105 4.79 12.60 -13.78
N PRO A 106 4.34 12.06 -12.65
CA PRO A 106 5.03 12.01 -11.35
C PRO A 106 6.09 10.88 -11.28
N HIS A 107 6.83 10.79 -10.14
CA HIS A 107 7.54 9.57 -9.78
C HIS A 107 6.53 8.43 -9.55
N ALA A 108 6.96 7.19 -9.67
CA ALA A 108 6.10 6.05 -9.36
C ALA A 108 5.69 6.00 -7.87
N GLY A 109 6.49 6.56 -6.98
CA GLY A 109 6.20 6.64 -5.55
C GLY A 109 5.47 7.90 -5.10
N ASP A 110 5.14 8.83 -6.01
CA ASP A 110 4.39 10.03 -5.64
C ASP A 110 2.91 9.69 -5.45
N MET A 111 2.36 10.01 -4.28
CA MET A 111 0.96 9.79 -3.94
C MET A 111 0.28 11.11 -3.55
N PRO A 112 -1.05 11.20 -3.63
CA PRO A 112 -1.77 12.38 -3.18
C PRO A 112 -1.53 12.69 -1.70
N ASN A 113 -1.52 13.97 -1.34
CA ASN A 113 -1.50 14.40 0.05
C ASN A 113 -2.64 13.77 0.84
N GLN A 114 -2.38 13.48 2.12
CA GLN A 114 -3.35 12.92 3.04
C GLN A 114 -3.70 13.94 4.12
N TYR A 115 -4.97 13.98 4.55
CA TYR A 115 -5.41 14.89 5.60
C TYR A 115 -5.30 14.23 6.98
N VAL A 116 -4.71 14.95 7.91
CA VAL A 116 -4.66 14.60 9.33
C VAL A 116 -5.74 15.39 10.06
N ASN A 117 -6.66 14.69 10.71
CA ASN A 117 -7.77 15.32 11.41
C ASN A 117 -7.36 16.01 12.74
N ALA A 118 -8.31 16.68 13.41
CA ALA A 118 -8.10 17.39 14.68
C ALA A 118 -7.58 16.48 15.82
N GLN A 119 -7.72 15.17 15.72
CA GLN A 119 -7.21 14.21 16.71
C GLN A 119 -5.82 13.66 16.35
N GLY A 120 -5.15 14.21 15.34
CA GLY A 120 -3.85 13.73 14.88
C GLY A 120 -3.92 12.37 14.18
N LYS A 121 -5.08 12.02 13.60
CA LYS A 121 -5.28 10.76 12.88
C LYS A 121 -5.38 10.98 11.38
N MET A 122 -4.72 10.11 10.63
CA MET A 122 -4.81 10.00 9.18
C MET A 122 -5.47 8.67 8.81
N PHE A 123 -6.49 8.75 7.96
CA PHE A 123 -7.08 7.59 7.28
C PHE A 123 -6.89 7.79 5.78
N SER A 124 -6.17 6.87 5.16
CA SER A 124 -5.90 6.88 3.73
C SER A 124 -6.53 5.67 3.06
N GLN A 125 -7.14 5.89 1.91
CA GLN A 125 -7.47 4.83 0.96
C GLN A 125 -7.26 5.38 -0.44
N LEU A 126 -6.25 4.86 -1.13
CA LEU A 126 -5.91 5.26 -2.49
C LEU A 126 -5.50 4.05 -3.32
N ILE A 127 -5.41 4.24 -4.62
CA ILE A 127 -4.78 3.30 -5.54
C ILE A 127 -3.59 4.00 -6.19
N ASP A 128 -2.42 3.34 -6.15
CA ASP A 128 -1.25 3.72 -6.91
C ASP A 128 -1.18 2.84 -8.16
N THR A 129 -1.31 3.44 -9.32
CA THR A 129 -1.38 2.75 -10.62
C THR A 129 -0.02 2.54 -11.27
N ASP A 130 1.02 3.19 -10.76
CA ASP A 130 2.37 3.17 -11.32
C ASP A 130 3.30 2.13 -10.66
N VAL A 131 2.77 1.38 -9.66
CA VAL A 131 3.53 0.38 -8.91
C VAL A 131 2.85 -0.99 -8.90
N LYS A 132 3.64 -2.03 -8.61
CA LYS A 132 3.22 -3.39 -8.27
C LYS A 132 3.84 -3.79 -6.94
N LEU A 133 3.35 -4.86 -6.29
CA LEU A 133 3.99 -5.35 -5.07
C LEU A 133 5.31 -6.05 -5.40
N ASP A 134 5.29 -7.00 -6.31
CA ASP A 134 6.38 -7.92 -6.61
C ASP A 134 6.74 -7.91 -8.11
N ASP A 135 7.18 -6.78 -8.62
CA ASP A 135 7.64 -6.61 -10.01
C ASP A 135 9.14 -6.25 -10.05
N LYS A 136 9.80 -6.54 -11.18
CA LYS A 136 11.23 -6.29 -11.33
C LYS A 136 11.58 -4.79 -11.38
N GLU A 137 10.73 -3.98 -11.99
CA GLU A 137 10.98 -2.55 -12.24
C GLU A 137 10.16 -1.66 -11.30
N THR A 138 8.88 -1.99 -11.12
CA THR A 138 7.91 -1.18 -10.38
C THR A 138 7.53 -1.78 -9.02
N GLY A 139 8.21 -2.84 -8.59
CA GLY A 139 7.96 -3.53 -7.32
C GLY A 139 8.30 -2.68 -6.10
N ILE A 140 7.36 -2.63 -5.17
CA ILE A 140 7.49 -1.81 -3.95
C ILE A 140 7.69 -2.64 -2.67
N ARG A 141 7.64 -3.98 -2.74
CA ARG A 141 8.01 -4.79 -1.57
C ARG A 141 9.47 -4.53 -1.19
N SER A 142 9.73 -4.43 0.10
CA SER A 142 11.02 -4.01 0.68
C SER A 142 11.41 -2.54 0.37
N LYS A 143 10.48 -1.70 -0.02
CA LYS A 143 10.61 -0.24 -0.03
C LYS A 143 9.91 0.37 1.19
N THR A 144 9.91 1.69 1.33
CA THR A 144 9.25 2.32 2.47
C THR A 144 8.15 3.28 2.04
N ILE A 145 7.14 3.41 2.89
CA ILE A 145 6.20 4.52 2.83
C ILE A 145 6.63 5.55 3.87
N VAL A 146 6.74 6.81 3.46
CA VAL A 146 7.13 7.93 4.34
C VAL A 146 6.01 8.96 4.39
N ILE A 147 5.73 9.45 5.62
CA ILE A 147 4.83 10.59 5.87
C ILE A 147 5.71 11.79 6.21
N HIS A 148 5.45 12.92 5.54
CA HIS A 148 6.20 14.16 5.73
C HIS A 148 5.44 15.19 6.59
N ALA A 149 6.15 16.23 7.04
CA ALA A 149 5.62 17.24 7.96
C ALA A 149 4.68 18.25 7.28
N GLY A 150 4.81 18.44 5.98
CA GLY A 150 4.01 19.37 5.20
C GLY A 150 3.36 18.70 4.01
N ALA A 151 2.47 19.45 3.35
CA ALA A 151 1.89 19.05 2.09
C ALA A 151 2.92 19.08 0.97
N ASP A 152 2.78 18.16 0.04
CA ASP A 152 3.42 18.20 -1.27
C ASP A 152 2.77 19.28 -2.13
N ASP A 153 3.56 20.17 -2.75
CA ASP A 153 3.08 21.15 -3.70
C ASP A 153 2.92 20.61 -5.14
N TYR A 154 3.28 19.33 -5.34
CA TYR A 154 3.23 18.56 -6.60
C TYR A 154 4.10 19.13 -7.73
N MET A 155 5.07 19.99 -7.43
CA MET A 155 5.90 20.68 -8.43
C MET A 155 7.37 20.80 -8.03
N SER A 156 7.67 21.17 -6.78
CA SER A 156 9.02 21.48 -6.33
C SER A 156 9.92 20.24 -6.32
N GLN A 157 11.06 20.34 -7.01
CA GLN A 157 12.00 19.24 -7.09
C GLN A 157 12.91 19.20 -5.85
N PRO A 158 13.30 18.04 -5.37
CA PRO A 158 12.94 16.69 -5.87
C PRO A 158 11.75 16.04 -5.16
N SER A 159 11.04 16.73 -4.25
CA SER A 159 10.10 16.10 -3.32
C SER A 159 8.95 16.99 -2.83
N GLY A 160 8.53 17.99 -3.63
CA GLY A 160 7.32 18.79 -3.36
C GLY A 160 7.38 19.73 -2.17
N ALA A 161 8.58 20.11 -1.74
CA ALA A 161 8.78 20.96 -0.55
C ALA A 161 8.10 20.41 0.74
N ALA A 162 7.89 19.11 0.82
CA ALA A 162 7.08 18.44 1.85
C ALA A 162 7.69 18.46 3.28
N GLY A 163 8.90 18.95 3.44
CA GLY A 163 9.53 19.14 4.74
C GLY A 163 10.13 17.86 5.34
N GLU A 164 10.21 17.83 6.68
CA GLU A 164 10.81 16.71 7.41
C GLU A 164 9.99 15.41 7.29
N ARG A 165 10.65 14.27 7.59
CA ARG A 165 10.00 12.95 7.61
C ARG A 165 9.50 12.67 9.02
N LEU A 166 8.20 12.49 9.19
CA LEU A 166 7.56 12.26 10.49
C LEU A 166 7.43 10.79 10.84
N ALA A 167 7.17 9.96 9.83
CA ALA A 167 6.96 8.53 10.02
C ALA A 167 7.42 7.75 8.80
N CYS A 168 7.85 6.52 9.05
CA CYS A 168 8.36 5.60 8.03
C CYS A 168 7.86 4.19 8.30
N ALA A 169 7.52 3.45 7.22
CA ALA A 169 7.04 2.08 7.28
C ALA A 169 7.66 1.24 6.15
N VAL A 170 8.32 0.13 6.47
CA VAL A 170 8.83 -0.82 5.48
C VAL A 170 7.69 -1.72 4.99
N ILE A 171 7.52 -1.83 3.69
CA ILE A 171 6.54 -2.71 3.02
C ILE A 171 7.05 -4.15 3.03
N LYS A 172 6.29 -5.07 3.64
CA LYS A 172 6.66 -6.49 3.84
C LYS A 172 5.63 -7.44 3.27
#